data_345d5c9bf60029a3b5aefa0c964c4e61
#
_entry.id   345d5c9bf60029a3b5aefa0c964c4e61
#
_cell.length_a   1.000
_cell.length_b   1.000
_cell.length_c   1.000
_cell.angle_alpha   90.00
_cell.angle_beta   90.00
_cell.angle_gamma   90.00
#
_symmetry.space_group_name_H-M   'P 1'
#
loop_
_entity.id
_entity.type
_entity.pdbx_description
1 polymer ?
#
loop_
_entity_poly.entity_id
_entity_poly.type
_entity_poly.pdbx_seq_one_letter_code
_entity_poly.pdbx_strand_id
1 'polypeptide(L)'
;MSTTRAVWIFIVALTAIRLSMLATTDLEFDEAHYWMWSERLAPAYFSKGPAIAFVIRASTAVFGANEFGVRFFSPLLAAGTSLLLFYFARRLFNATAGLWAVIALNVTPIFNIGAFLMTIDALSVFFWLAAMFTFWLAVEKSPNFFWYWPLTGLLIGLGFLSKYTNALELVSIVLVLALAPRLRQEFKRPGLYLLLGVFAVCTVPPIVWNQQHAWVTLVHLRSRGSLEHGFGFHPAEVLSFLGQHFLAYSPFLFLALAWGVIASWRRVNQQFKVLFLMWFGLPVFLFYLLLSLNKAAAPNWDGLAFLGFGLLAIHFWWEKLEAGVTLRLGAVVAILVGLTMSVVALDTDVLRVAGYQFKRSDPSDRMRGWKSATGALEKMRNDLETKFGKKLFLIADARDRASEISFYLRDKRVEGPSHPPAYIPESQDMVNQFSFWPRYDEFVELIPGMPRPEGETYTEENGINPFVGRDALFIRAGEKEHVPHNIRAAFQSTEPVGTIEVSRYGKVIRTWQVFLCRNYRTLPL
;
A
#
# COMPACT_ATOMS: atom_id res chain seq x y z
N MET A 1 -23.82 -10.94 28.22
CA MET A 1 -22.39 -10.67 27.91
C MET A 1 -22.20 -9.18 27.76
N SER A 2 -21.15 -8.56 28.36
CA SER A 2 -20.92 -7.13 28.18
C SER A 2 -20.52 -6.83 26.72
N THR A 3 -20.94 -5.65 26.19
CA THR A 3 -20.60 -5.21 24.82
C THR A 3 -19.09 -5.23 24.57
N THR A 4 -18.30 -4.83 25.56
CA THR A 4 -16.83 -4.88 25.47
C THR A 4 -16.32 -6.31 25.25
N ARG A 5 -16.87 -7.30 25.98
CA ARG A 5 -16.48 -8.70 25.80
C ARG A 5 -16.88 -9.23 24.42
N ALA A 6 -18.05 -8.81 23.90
CA ALA A 6 -18.48 -9.18 22.54
C ALA A 6 -17.51 -8.65 21.48
N VAL A 7 -17.07 -7.40 21.61
CA VAL A 7 -16.09 -6.79 20.69
C VAL A 7 -14.76 -7.55 20.72
N TRP A 8 -14.24 -7.87 21.89
CA TRP A 8 -13.00 -8.65 22.00
C TRP A 8 -13.12 -10.02 21.34
N ILE A 9 -14.20 -10.76 21.60
CA ILE A 9 -14.45 -12.07 20.98
C ILE A 9 -14.53 -11.94 19.45
N PHE A 10 -15.26 -10.94 18.95
CA PHE A 10 -15.38 -10.67 17.51
C PHE A 10 -14.02 -10.38 16.88
N ILE A 11 -13.23 -9.48 17.46
CA ILE A 11 -11.91 -9.10 16.92
C ILE A 11 -10.95 -10.29 16.96
N VAL A 12 -10.87 -11.03 18.06
CA VAL A 12 -9.99 -12.20 18.19
C VAL A 12 -10.38 -13.28 17.18
N ALA A 13 -11.67 -13.61 17.07
CA ALA A 13 -12.15 -14.62 16.11
C ALA A 13 -11.84 -14.20 14.65
N LEU A 14 -12.13 -12.96 14.29
CA LEU A 14 -11.87 -12.45 12.94
C LEU A 14 -10.35 -12.41 12.63
N THR A 15 -9.53 -12.05 13.60
CA THR A 15 -8.07 -12.04 13.46
C THR A 15 -7.54 -13.47 13.27
N ALA A 16 -8.05 -14.45 14.04
CA ALA A 16 -7.66 -15.86 13.87
C ALA A 16 -8.04 -16.38 12.47
N ILE A 17 -9.24 -16.06 11.97
CA ILE A 17 -9.68 -16.40 10.61
C ILE A 17 -8.71 -15.78 9.58
N ARG A 18 -8.42 -14.48 9.68
CA ARG A 18 -7.51 -13.81 8.76
C ARG A 18 -6.11 -14.42 8.79
N LEU A 19 -5.56 -14.69 9.97
CA LEU A 19 -4.25 -15.33 10.10
C LEU A 19 -4.20 -16.71 9.44
N SER A 20 -5.25 -17.52 9.56
CA SER A 20 -5.32 -18.85 8.92
C SER A 20 -5.37 -18.79 7.38
N MET A 21 -5.76 -17.65 6.81
CA MET A 21 -5.90 -17.47 5.36
C MET A 21 -4.68 -16.84 4.69
N LEU A 22 -3.69 -16.30 5.42
CA LEU A 22 -2.60 -15.49 4.85
C LEU A 22 -1.77 -16.19 3.78
N ALA A 23 -1.63 -17.52 3.85
CA ALA A 23 -0.85 -18.32 2.91
C ALA A 23 -1.69 -18.98 1.81
N THR A 24 -3.00 -18.68 1.69
CA THR A 24 -3.89 -19.32 0.71
C THR A 24 -3.77 -18.77 -0.70
N THR A 25 -3.12 -17.61 -0.86
CA THR A 25 -2.90 -16.95 -2.14
C THR A 25 -1.44 -16.56 -2.28
N ASP A 26 -0.96 -16.43 -3.53
CA ASP A 26 0.32 -15.81 -3.82
C ASP A 26 0.33 -14.34 -3.33
N LEU A 27 1.50 -13.73 -3.22
CA LEU A 27 1.59 -12.30 -2.91
C LEU A 27 0.95 -11.47 -4.03
N GLU A 28 0.46 -10.31 -3.67
CA GLU A 28 0.15 -9.24 -4.60
C GLU A 28 1.47 -8.49 -4.93
N PHE A 29 1.62 -8.02 -6.15
CA PHE A 29 2.91 -7.50 -6.63
C PHE A 29 3.49 -6.35 -5.77
N ASP A 30 2.67 -5.52 -5.15
CA ASP A 30 3.18 -4.50 -4.23
C ASP A 30 3.71 -5.14 -2.92
N GLU A 31 3.13 -6.25 -2.45
CA GLU A 31 3.65 -6.99 -1.28
C GLU A 31 5.04 -7.59 -1.58
N ALA A 32 5.19 -8.22 -2.76
CA ALA A 32 6.48 -8.74 -3.21
C ALA A 32 7.52 -7.62 -3.35
N HIS A 33 7.10 -6.45 -3.85
CA HIS A 33 7.98 -5.27 -3.98
C HIS A 33 8.39 -4.71 -2.61
N TYR A 34 7.47 -4.61 -1.64
CA TYR A 34 7.79 -4.17 -0.27
C TYR A 34 8.65 -5.20 0.47
N TRP A 35 8.48 -6.50 0.18
CA TRP A 35 9.41 -7.50 0.68
C TRP A 35 10.83 -7.27 0.15
N MET A 36 11.02 -6.96 -1.13
CA MET A 36 12.35 -6.61 -1.66
C MET A 36 12.95 -5.39 -0.97
N TRP A 37 12.14 -4.41 -0.55
CA TRP A 37 12.61 -3.30 0.28
C TRP A 37 13.06 -3.79 1.66
N SER A 38 12.37 -4.75 2.24
CA SER A 38 12.72 -5.30 3.56
C SER A 38 14.05 -6.03 3.58
N GLU A 39 14.50 -6.52 2.43
CA GLU A 39 15.84 -7.12 2.27
C GLU A 39 16.96 -6.05 2.12
N ARG A 40 16.58 -4.79 1.87
CA ARG A 40 17.49 -3.65 1.65
C ARG A 40 16.97 -2.42 2.39
N LEU A 41 17.08 -2.46 3.74
CA LEU A 41 16.55 -1.41 4.60
C LEU A 41 17.20 -0.06 4.31
N ALA A 42 16.38 0.97 4.11
CA ALA A 42 16.79 2.34 3.82
C ALA A 42 15.91 3.34 4.58
N PRO A 43 16.36 4.59 4.78
CA PRO A 43 15.57 5.63 5.46
C PRO A 43 14.34 6.09 4.68
N ALA A 44 14.30 5.86 3.37
CA ALA A 44 13.14 6.03 2.49
C ALA A 44 13.33 5.22 1.20
N TYR A 45 12.30 5.19 0.37
CA TYR A 45 12.31 4.51 -0.92
C TYR A 45 11.74 5.43 -2.01
N PHE A 46 11.93 5.07 -3.26
CA PHE A 46 11.51 5.84 -4.44
C PHE A 46 10.13 6.52 -4.28
N SER A 47 9.15 5.85 -3.72
CA SER A 47 7.77 6.34 -3.69
C SER A 47 7.15 6.46 -2.29
N LYS A 48 7.80 5.93 -1.24
CA LYS A 48 7.17 5.76 0.09
C LYS A 48 8.19 5.89 1.22
N GLY A 49 7.68 6.06 2.44
CA GLY A 49 8.47 5.97 3.67
C GLY A 49 8.91 4.53 4.00
N PRO A 50 9.79 4.38 4.99
CA PRO A 50 10.47 3.11 5.29
C PRO A 50 9.65 2.12 6.12
N ALA A 51 8.58 2.54 6.78
CA ALA A 51 7.91 1.75 7.84
C ALA A 51 7.46 0.36 7.37
N ILE A 52 6.94 0.25 6.13
CA ILE A 52 6.49 -1.03 5.56
C ILE A 52 7.63 -2.05 5.46
N ALA A 53 8.81 -1.62 5.03
CA ALA A 53 9.98 -2.48 4.89
C ALA A 53 10.46 -3.01 6.25
N PHE A 54 10.53 -2.16 7.26
CA PHE A 54 10.93 -2.56 8.61
C PHE A 54 9.93 -3.55 9.24
N VAL A 55 8.63 -3.35 9.04
CA VAL A 55 7.58 -4.24 9.56
C VAL A 55 7.62 -5.60 8.87
N ILE A 56 7.77 -5.64 7.54
CA ILE A 56 7.93 -6.90 6.80
C ILE A 56 9.22 -7.60 7.22
N ARG A 57 10.34 -6.88 7.37
CA ARG A 57 11.61 -7.46 7.86
C ARG A 57 11.46 -8.10 9.22
N ALA A 58 10.77 -7.44 10.15
CA ALA A 58 10.55 -7.97 11.50
C ALA A 58 9.73 -9.27 11.47
N SER A 59 8.66 -9.35 10.67
CA SER A 59 7.84 -10.56 10.57
C SER A 59 8.52 -11.68 9.81
N THR A 60 9.21 -11.38 8.71
CA THR A 60 9.90 -12.41 7.90
C THR A 60 11.14 -12.96 8.62
N ALA A 61 11.76 -12.19 9.51
CA ALA A 61 12.84 -12.70 10.39
C ALA A 61 12.35 -13.79 11.36
N VAL A 62 11.07 -13.77 11.75
CA VAL A 62 10.48 -14.74 12.68
C VAL A 62 9.80 -15.90 11.93
N PHE A 63 9.01 -15.60 10.91
CA PHE A 63 8.15 -16.57 10.21
C PHE A 63 8.71 -17.03 8.85
N GLY A 64 9.87 -16.51 8.47
CA GLY A 64 10.47 -16.77 7.16
C GLY A 64 9.88 -15.88 6.06
N ALA A 65 10.62 -15.77 4.96
CA ALA A 65 10.20 -15.04 3.77
C ALA A 65 9.21 -15.88 2.94
N ASN A 66 7.97 -15.91 3.35
CA ASN A 66 6.84 -16.58 2.71
C ASN A 66 5.60 -15.67 2.81
N GLU A 67 4.48 -16.08 2.20
CA GLU A 67 3.26 -15.30 2.14
C GLU A 67 2.73 -14.98 3.54
N PHE A 68 2.79 -15.94 4.48
CA PHE A 68 2.39 -15.74 5.87
C PHE A 68 3.30 -14.72 6.56
N GLY A 69 4.65 -14.87 6.42
CA GLY A 69 5.62 -13.97 7.04
C GLY A 69 5.48 -12.53 6.54
N VAL A 70 5.26 -12.31 5.24
CA VAL A 70 5.04 -10.97 4.67
C VAL A 70 3.77 -10.33 5.22
N ARG A 71 2.67 -11.07 5.33
CA ARG A 71 1.33 -10.57 5.70
C ARG A 71 1.03 -10.56 7.19
N PHE A 72 1.86 -11.16 8.03
CA PHE A 72 1.56 -11.42 9.45
C PHE A 72 1.03 -10.20 10.21
N PHE A 73 1.63 -9.03 10.02
CA PHE A 73 1.21 -7.83 10.74
C PHE A 73 -0.09 -7.21 10.23
N SER A 74 -0.56 -7.51 9.02
CA SER A 74 -1.77 -6.90 8.46
C SER A 74 -3.02 -7.18 9.31
N PRO A 75 -3.39 -8.45 9.65
CA PRO A 75 -4.53 -8.70 10.53
C PRO A 75 -4.34 -8.19 11.96
N LEU A 76 -3.10 -8.09 12.44
CA LEU A 76 -2.83 -7.53 13.78
C LEU A 76 -3.04 -6.02 13.80
N LEU A 77 -2.61 -5.30 12.76
CA LEU A 77 -2.89 -3.87 12.59
C LEU A 77 -4.40 -3.60 12.46
N ALA A 78 -5.12 -4.45 11.71
CA ALA A 78 -6.57 -4.36 11.60
C ALA A 78 -7.29 -4.62 12.95
N ALA A 79 -6.79 -5.56 13.75
CA ALA A 79 -7.28 -5.79 15.11
C ALA A 79 -7.02 -4.58 16.01
N GLY A 80 -5.79 -4.03 15.99
CA GLY A 80 -5.43 -2.82 16.71
C GLY A 80 -6.29 -1.61 16.29
N THR A 81 -6.50 -1.41 14.98
CA THR A 81 -7.40 -0.38 14.44
C THR A 81 -8.83 -0.56 14.93
N SER A 82 -9.35 -1.80 14.93
CA SER A 82 -10.69 -2.11 15.43
C SER A 82 -10.83 -1.83 16.94
N LEU A 83 -9.81 -2.15 17.74
CA LEU A 83 -9.78 -1.84 19.18
C LEU A 83 -9.71 -0.33 19.43
N LEU A 84 -8.84 0.39 18.73
CA LEU A 84 -8.76 1.86 18.82
C LEU A 84 -10.11 2.50 18.45
N LEU A 85 -10.71 2.05 17.35
CA LEU A 85 -12.02 2.54 16.90
C LEU A 85 -13.10 2.28 17.95
N PHE A 86 -13.13 1.07 18.55
CA PHE A 86 -14.07 0.73 19.63
C PHE A 86 -13.93 1.66 20.83
N TYR A 87 -12.70 1.80 21.35
CA TYR A 87 -12.47 2.61 22.53
C TYR A 87 -12.70 4.10 22.26
N PHE A 88 -12.38 4.58 21.08
CA PHE A 88 -12.65 5.95 20.68
C PHE A 88 -14.16 6.21 20.54
N ALA A 89 -14.89 5.38 19.79
CA ALA A 89 -16.34 5.49 19.65
C ALA A 89 -17.07 5.35 20.99
N ARG A 90 -16.61 4.42 21.86
CA ARG A 90 -17.13 4.27 23.22
C ARG A 90 -16.95 5.55 24.04
N ARG A 91 -15.82 6.25 23.90
CA ARG A 91 -15.56 7.50 24.61
C ARG A 91 -16.38 8.65 24.06
N LEU A 92 -16.55 8.72 22.76
CA LEU A 92 -17.35 9.76 22.12
C LEU A 92 -18.84 9.58 22.35
N PHE A 93 -19.33 8.36 22.37
CA PHE A 93 -20.76 8.01 22.36
C PHE A 93 -21.08 6.99 23.48
N ASN A 94 -21.02 5.69 23.15
CA ASN A 94 -21.22 4.59 24.09
C ASN A 94 -20.64 3.28 23.55
N ALA A 95 -20.65 2.21 24.35
CA ALA A 95 -20.08 0.92 23.98
C ALA A 95 -20.79 0.25 22.79
N THR A 96 -22.10 0.44 22.67
CA THR A 96 -22.88 -0.18 21.58
C THR A 96 -22.61 0.52 20.25
N ALA A 97 -22.50 1.86 20.23
CA ALA A 97 -22.03 2.60 19.05
C ALA A 97 -20.62 2.17 18.64
N GLY A 98 -19.73 1.90 19.61
CA GLY A 98 -18.41 1.35 19.38
C GLY A 98 -18.43 -0.03 18.72
N LEU A 99 -19.31 -0.93 19.14
CA LEU A 99 -19.49 -2.24 18.49
C LEU A 99 -19.92 -2.08 17.03
N TRP A 100 -20.90 -1.22 16.76
CA TRP A 100 -21.37 -1.01 15.39
C TRP A 100 -20.31 -0.34 14.49
N ALA A 101 -19.50 0.56 15.06
CA ALA A 101 -18.36 1.14 14.33
C ALA A 101 -17.35 0.05 13.91
N VAL A 102 -17.03 -0.87 14.81
CA VAL A 102 -16.12 -2.01 14.51
C VAL A 102 -16.73 -2.94 13.47
N ILE A 103 -18.02 -3.28 13.58
CA ILE A 103 -18.70 -4.12 12.58
C ILE A 103 -18.67 -3.42 11.21
N ALA A 104 -19.10 -2.15 11.14
CA ALA A 104 -19.14 -1.40 9.89
C ALA A 104 -17.76 -1.32 9.21
N LEU A 105 -16.69 -1.05 9.99
CA LEU A 105 -15.32 -1.05 9.47
C LEU A 105 -14.95 -2.41 8.86
N ASN A 106 -15.18 -3.51 9.59
CA ASN A 106 -14.74 -4.84 9.19
C ASN A 106 -15.61 -5.50 8.10
N VAL A 107 -16.78 -4.97 7.78
CA VAL A 107 -17.58 -5.39 6.61
C VAL A 107 -17.40 -4.47 5.41
N THR A 108 -16.61 -3.40 5.53
CA THR A 108 -16.29 -2.51 4.41
C THR A 108 -15.20 -3.16 3.53
N PRO A 109 -15.46 -3.40 2.23
CA PRO A 109 -14.56 -4.19 1.39
C PRO A 109 -13.12 -3.71 1.37
N ILE A 110 -12.89 -2.41 1.18
CA ILE A 110 -11.54 -1.85 1.10
C ILE A 110 -10.74 -2.04 2.40
N PHE A 111 -11.36 -1.88 3.57
CA PHE A 111 -10.69 -2.12 4.86
C PHE A 111 -10.46 -3.60 5.12
N ASN A 112 -11.36 -4.47 4.63
CA ASN A 112 -11.19 -5.91 4.77
C ASN A 112 -10.05 -6.44 3.88
N ILE A 113 -9.90 -5.94 2.65
CA ILE A 113 -8.74 -6.20 1.79
C ILE A 113 -7.45 -5.71 2.48
N GLY A 114 -7.45 -4.48 3.01
CA GLY A 114 -6.31 -3.92 3.74
C GLY A 114 -5.96 -4.66 5.04
N ALA A 115 -6.90 -5.41 5.61
CA ALA A 115 -6.67 -6.28 6.76
C ALA A 115 -6.06 -7.66 6.38
N PHE A 116 -5.98 -7.96 5.09
CA PHE A 116 -5.37 -9.18 4.55
C PHE A 116 -4.03 -8.89 3.89
N LEU A 117 -3.96 -7.89 3.02
CA LEU A 117 -2.74 -7.51 2.30
C LEU A 117 -1.82 -6.64 3.17
N MET A 118 -0.52 -6.94 3.16
CA MET A 118 0.47 -6.10 3.84
C MET A 118 0.90 -4.96 2.94
N THR A 119 0.19 -3.84 3.06
CA THR A 119 0.46 -2.62 2.33
C THR A 119 0.73 -1.45 3.27
N ILE A 120 1.23 -0.36 2.72
CA ILE A 120 1.42 0.89 3.48
C ILE A 120 0.13 1.41 4.13
N ASP A 121 -1.03 1.05 3.55
CA ASP A 121 -2.34 1.53 4.01
C ASP A 121 -2.71 0.94 5.38
N ALA A 122 -2.36 -0.32 5.65
CA ALA A 122 -2.62 -0.96 6.95
C ALA A 122 -1.95 -0.20 8.10
N LEU A 123 -0.68 0.19 7.94
CA LEU A 123 0.07 1.00 8.91
C LEU A 123 -0.49 2.43 9.00
N SER A 124 -0.73 3.05 7.85
CA SER A 124 -1.22 4.43 7.75
C SER A 124 -2.55 4.62 8.48
N VAL A 125 -3.51 3.71 8.25
CA VAL A 125 -4.83 3.72 8.89
C VAL A 125 -4.74 3.54 10.41
N PHE A 126 -3.89 2.61 10.86
CA PHE A 126 -3.67 2.37 12.29
C PHE A 126 -3.10 3.62 12.98
N PHE A 127 -2.03 4.19 12.43
CA PHE A 127 -1.38 5.37 13.04
C PHE A 127 -2.24 6.62 12.96
N TRP A 128 -2.98 6.84 11.88
CA TRP A 128 -3.95 7.94 11.78
C TRP A 128 -5.00 7.87 12.88
N LEU A 129 -5.65 6.70 13.04
CA LEU A 129 -6.67 6.56 14.07
C LEU A 129 -6.10 6.68 15.49
N ALA A 130 -4.88 6.16 15.72
CA ALA A 130 -4.19 6.30 17.00
C ALA A 130 -3.85 7.76 17.30
N ALA A 131 -3.35 8.52 16.32
CA ALA A 131 -3.05 9.94 16.47
C ALA A 131 -4.33 10.77 16.66
N MET A 132 -5.37 10.51 15.90
CA MET A 132 -6.67 11.14 16.05
C MET A 132 -7.26 10.91 17.47
N PHE A 133 -7.15 9.70 18.00
CA PHE A 133 -7.63 9.40 19.34
C PHE A 133 -6.76 10.04 20.43
N THR A 134 -5.44 10.00 20.30
CA THR A 134 -4.53 10.65 21.28
C THR A 134 -4.67 12.17 21.25
N PHE A 135 -4.88 12.78 20.08
CA PHE A 135 -5.18 14.20 19.99
C PHE A 135 -6.52 14.57 20.66
N TRP A 136 -7.54 13.73 20.49
CA TRP A 136 -8.79 13.89 21.26
C TRP A 136 -8.50 13.93 22.76
N LEU A 137 -7.71 12.98 23.29
CA LEU A 137 -7.35 12.92 24.70
C LEU A 137 -6.50 14.12 25.13
N ALA A 138 -5.62 14.61 24.25
CA ALA A 138 -4.82 15.80 24.50
C ALA A 138 -5.70 17.04 24.75
N VAL A 139 -6.67 17.30 23.86
CA VAL A 139 -7.56 18.48 23.98
C VAL A 139 -8.63 18.33 25.05
N GLU A 140 -9.05 17.10 25.36
CA GLU A 140 -10.04 16.82 26.42
C GLU A 140 -9.45 16.97 27.81
N LYS A 141 -8.17 16.57 28.01
CA LYS A 141 -7.47 16.56 29.29
C LYS A 141 -6.50 17.73 29.49
N SER A 142 -6.38 18.64 28.51
CA SER A 142 -5.53 19.82 28.64
C SER A 142 -6.03 20.71 29.80
N PRO A 143 -5.12 21.30 30.62
CA PRO A 143 -3.66 21.19 30.55
C PRO A 143 -3.02 20.01 31.33
N ASN A 144 -3.82 19.18 32.01
CA ASN A 144 -3.33 18.25 33.04
C ASN A 144 -2.53 17.05 32.53
N PHE A 145 -2.71 16.67 31.25
CA PHE A 145 -2.04 15.52 30.64
C PHE A 145 -1.26 15.92 29.40
N PHE A 146 -0.08 16.47 29.63
CA PHE A 146 0.80 17.01 28.61
C PHE A 146 1.34 15.96 27.62
N TRP A 147 1.55 14.71 28.06
CA TRP A 147 2.17 13.64 27.26
C TRP A 147 1.38 13.19 26.02
N TYR A 148 0.09 13.48 25.96
CA TYR A 148 -0.69 13.17 24.76
C TYR A 148 -0.28 13.99 23.54
N TRP A 149 0.27 15.19 23.71
CA TRP A 149 0.73 16.03 22.62
C TRP A 149 1.95 15.44 21.89
N PRO A 150 3.10 15.18 22.54
CA PRO A 150 4.24 14.54 21.88
C PRO A 150 3.92 13.13 21.38
N LEU A 151 3.07 12.35 22.09
CA LEU A 151 2.60 11.05 21.61
C LEU A 151 1.81 11.17 20.31
N THR A 152 0.93 12.17 20.18
CA THR A 152 0.22 12.44 18.92
C THR A 152 1.21 12.77 17.80
N GLY A 153 2.22 13.61 18.07
CA GLY A 153 3.28 13.92 17.11
C GLY A 153 4.07 12.69 16.64
N LEU A 154 4.39 11.79 17.58
CA LEU A 154 5.05 10.52 17.27
C LEU A 154 4.19 9.63 16.37
N LEU A 155 2.89 9.50 16.70
CA LEU A 155 1.97 8.65 15.92
C LEU A 155 1.74 9.21 14.51
N ILE A 156 1.60 10.54 14.35
CA ILE A 156 1.57 11.16 13.02
C ILE A 156 2.87 10.91 12.28
N GLY A 157 4.02 11.03 12.96
CA GLY A 157 5.34 10.76 12.40
C GLY A 157 5.49 9.31 11.91
N LEU A 158 5.10 8.32 12.70
CA LEU A 158 5.10 6.91 12.29
C LEU A 158 4.12 6.64 11.14
N GLY A 159 2.96 7.30 11.14
CA GLY A 159 2.03 7.31 10.02
C GLY A 159 2.67 7.90 8.75
N PHE A 160 3.36 9.02 8.86
CA PHE A 160 4.10 9.66 7.76
C PHE A 160 5.20 8.75 7.19
N LEU A 161 5.95 8.07 8.04
CA LEU A 161 6.94 7.07 7.63
C LEU A 161 6.32 5.86 6.92
N SER A 162 5.01 5.65 7.07
CA SER A 162 4.24 4.64 6.35
C SER A 162 3.69 5.21 5.04
N LYS A 163 2.98 6.34 5.12
CA LYS A 163 2.34 7.01 3.98
C LYS A 163 2.37 8.52 4.20
N TYR A 164 2.97 9.26 3.30
CA TYR A 164 3.17 10.72 3.45
C TYR A 164 1.87 11.51 3.61
N THR A 165 0.74 10.97 3.15
CA THR A 165 -0.60 11.56 3.35
C THR A 165 -0.96 11.76 4.83
N ASN A 166 -0.37 11.00 5.76
CA ASN A 166 -0.61 11.17 7.20
C ASN A 166 -0.21 12.57 7.71
N ALA A 167 0.67 13.29 7.02
CA ALA A 167 0.97 14.69 7.34
C ALA A 167 -0.26 15.62 7.24
N LEU A 168 -1.28 15.27 6.44
CA LEU A 168 -2.53 16.05 6.36
C LEU A 168 -3.32 16.07 7.69
N GLU A 169 -3.00 15.16 8.60
CA GLU A 169 -3.56 15.16 9.95
C GLU A 169 -3.19 16.43 10.74
N LEU A 170 -2.01 17.01 10.46
CA LEU A 170 -1.62 18.31 11.04
C LEU A 170 -2.56 19.43 10.60
N VAL A 171 -3.02 19.40 9.34
CA VAL A 171 -4.01 20.36 8.84
C VAL A 171 -5.33 20.19 9.60
N SER A 172 -5.77 18.95 9.82
CA SER A 172 -6.96 18.66 10.61
C SER A 172 -6.83 19.17 12.04
N ILE A 173 -5.69 18.96 12.68
CA ILE A 173 -5.40 19.45 14.05
C ILE A 173 -5.46 20.98 14.10
N VAL A 174 -4.78 21.67 13.19
CA VAL A 174 -4.78 23.14 13.13
C VAL A 174 -6.20 23.68 12.94
N LEU A 175 -6.99 23.08 12.05
CA LEU A 175 -8.38 23.48 11.81
C LEU A 175 -9.27 23.25 13.04
N VAL A 176 -9.15 22.12 13.71
CA VAL A 176 -9.90 21.84 14.97
C VAL A 176 -9.55 22.87 16.05
N LEU A 177 -8.26 23.19 16.24
CA LEU A 177 -7.82 24.18 17.22
C LEU A 177 -8.29 25.60 16.87
N ALA A 178 -8.28 25.98 15.61
CA ALA A 178 -8.68 27.32 15.15
C ALA A 178 -10.20 27.52 15.21
N LEU A 179 -10.96 26.50 14.79
CA LEU A 179 -12.42 26.57 14.66
C LEU A 179 -13.17 26.32 15.98
N ALA A 180 -12.56 25.63 16.95
CA ALA A 180 -13.12 25.46 18.28
C ALA A 180 -12.65 26.60 19.22
N PRO A 181 -13.50 27.61 19.58
CA PRO A 181 -13.05 28.80 20.33
C PRO A 181 -12.34 28.44 21.64
N ARG A 182 -12.79 27.41 22.34
CA ARG A 182 -12.22 26.93 23.62
C ARG A 182 -10.80 26.38 23.47
N LEU A 183 -10.38 25.96 22.27
CA LEU A 183 -9.07 25.36 22.01
C LEU A 183 -8.06 26.35 21.43
N ARG A 184 -8.46 27.59 21.08
CA ARG A 184 -7.54 28.58 20.50
C ARG A 184 -6.36 28.93 21.40
N GLN A 185 -6.53 28.80 22.71
CA GLN A 185 -5.44 29.00 23.67
C GLN A 185 -4.30 27.97 23.52
N GLU A 186 -4.55 26.78 22.92
CA GLU A 186 -3.54 25.75 22.71
C GLU A 186 -2.44 26.23 21.75
N PHE A 187 -2.73 27.20 20.86
CA PHE A 187 -1.71 27.86 20.03
C PHE A 187 -0.65 28.61 20.84
N LYS A 188 -0.95 28.97 22.11
CA LYS A 188 -0.01 29.66 23.01
C LYS A 188 0.67 28.71 23.99
N ARG A 189 0.30 27.42 23.98
CA ARG A 189 0.81 26.40 24.91
C ARG A 189 1.89 25.54 24.25
N PRO A 190 2.86 25.03 25.03
CA PRO A 190 3.96 24.24 24.48
C PRO A 190 3.54 22.90 23.87
N GLY A 191 2.36 22.36 24.21
CA GLY A 191 1.87 21.07 23.74
C GLY A 191 1.87 20.93 22.21
N LEU A 192 1.27 21.88 21.51
CA LEU A 192 1.24 21.90 20.04
C LEU A 192 2.66 21.91 19.43
N TYR A 193 3.56 22.73 19.98
CA TYR A 193 4.93 22.84 19.47
C TYR A 193 5.76 21.58 19.71
N LEU A 194 5.51 20.87 20.82
CA LEU A 194 6.13 19.57 21.06
C LEU A 194 5.59 18.49 20.11
N LEU A 195 4.28 18.48 19.83
CA LEU A 195 3.71 17.63 18.80
C LEU A 195 4.43 17.85 17.46
N LEU A 196 4.53 19.12 17.02
CA LEU A 196 5.19 19.49 15.77
C LEU A 196 6.68 19.14 15.79
N GLY A 197 7.38 19.35 16.91
CA GLY A 197 8.80 19.02 17.06
C GLY A 197 9.07 17.52 16.95
N VAL A 198 8.26 16.68 17.62
CA VAL A 198 8.39 15.22 17.54
C VAL A 198 8.05 14.72 16.12
N PHE A 199 6.99 15.24 15.51
CA PHE A 199 6.69 14.95 14.10
C PHE A 199 7.86 15.32 13.18
N ALA A 200 8.41 16.51 13.33
CA ALA A 200 9.54 16.99 12.52
C ALA A 200 10.76 16.06 12.63
N VAL A 201 11.08 15.58 13.83
CA VAL A 201 12.17 14.60 14.03
C VAL A 201 11.92 13.32 13.22
N CYS A 202 10.69 12.81 13.20
CA CYS A 202 10.34 11.63 12.41
C CYS A 202 10.49 11.85 10.90
N THR A 203 10.37 13.08 10.41
CA THR A 203 10.48 13.40 8.97
C THR A 203 11.94 13.54 8.49
N VAL A 204 12.90 13.70 9.40
CA VAL A 204 14.32 13.91 9.04
C VAL A 204 14.89 12.79 8.17
N PRO A 205 14.76 11.48 8.50
CA PRO A 205 15.38 10.43 7.69
C PRO A 205 14.90 10.43 6.23
N PRO A 206 13.59 10.46 5.92
CA PRO A 206 13.15 10.49 4.52
C PRO A 206 13.47 11.81 3.80
N ILE A 207 13.56 12.95 4.51
CA ILE A 207 13.96 14.23 3.91
C ILE A 207 15.42 14.17 3.49
N VAL A 208 16.32 13.74 4.38
CA VAL A 208 17.76 13.60 4.08
C VAL A 208 17.97 12.62 2.92
N TRP A 209 17.28 11.47 2.94
CA TRP A 209 17.34 10.51 1.84
C TRP A 209 16.91 11.13 0.51
N ASN A 210 15.78 11.86 0.48
CA ASN A 210 15.30 12.51 -0.75
C ASN A 210 16.27 13.59 -1.26
N GLN A 211 16.89 14.35 -0.35
CA GLN A 211 17.91 15.34 -0.71
C GLN A 211 19.11 14.67 -1.42
N GLN A 212 19.54 13.50 -0.94
CA GLN A 212 20.62 12.72 -1.54
C GLN A 212 20.24 12.04 -2.86
N HIS A 213 18.93 11.90 -3.16
CA HIS A 213 18.38 11.21 -4.33
C HIS A 213 17.55 12.15 -5.21
N ALA A 214 17.98 13.39 -5.40
CA ALA A 214 17.38 14.37 -6.33
C ALA A 214 15.85 14.57 -6.15
N TRP A 215 15.34 14.42 -4.93
CA TRP A 215 13.92 14.57 -4.60
C TRP A 215 12.98 13.67 -5.42
N VAL A 216 13.47 12.51 -5.82
CA VAL A 216 12.76 11.56 -6.70
C VAL A 216 11.35 11.22 -6.23
N THR A 217 11.11 11.18 -4.91
CA THR A 217 9.76 10.92 -4.37
C THR A 217 8.77 12.04 -4.72
N LEU A 218 9.21 13.31 -4.72
CA LEU A 218 8.35 14.44 -5.12
C LEU A 218 8.05 14.39 -6.62
N VAL A 219 9.05 14.07 -7.44
CA VAL A 219 8.88 13.86 -8.89
C VAL A 219 7.85 12.75 -9.13
N HIS A 220 7.99 11.61 -8.44
CA HIS A 220 7.04 10.50 -8.52
C HIS A 220 5.61 10.90 -8.08
N LEU A 221 5.46 11.63 -6.98
CA LEU A 221 4.14 12.08 -6.51
C LEU A 221 3.47 13.02 -7.52
N ARG A 222 4.24 13.91 -8.17
CA ARG A 222 3.76 14.77 -9.25
C ARG A 222 3.27 13.95 -10.45
N SER A 223 4.05 12.96 -10.87
CA SER A 223 3.69 12.02 -11.95
C SER A 223 2.42 11.22 -11.62
N ARG A 224 2.31 10.71 -10.39
CA ARG A 224 1.10 9.96 -9.94
C ARG A 224 -0.16 10.81 -9.99
N GLY A 225 -0.07 12.10 -9.70
CA GLY A 225 -1.17 13.07 -9.85
C GLY A 225 -1.42 13.52 -11.29
N SER A 226 -0.63 13.05 -12.27
CA SER A 226 -0.61 13.54 -13.65
C SER A 226 -0.42 15.07 -13.76
N LEU A 227 0.42 15.62 -12.87
CA LEU A 227 0.70 17.05 -12.77
C LEU A 227 1.96 17.47 -13.54
N GLU A 228 2.55 16.58 -14.33
CA GLU A 228 3.76 16.84 -15.12
C GLU A 228 3.54 17.93 -16.17
N HIS A 229 2.37 17.93 -16.81
CA HIS A 229 1.97 18.91 -17.82
C HIS A 229 1.03 19.99 -17.28
N GLY A 230 0.98 20.18 -15.96
CA GLY A 230 0.08 21.09 -15.28
C GLY A 230 -1.24 20.46 -14.83
N PHE A 231 -2.11 21.28 -14.25
CA PHE A 231 -3.43 20.83 -13.80
C PHE A 231 -4.44 20.91 -14.94
N GLY A 232 -5.02 19.76 -15.28
CA GLY A 232 -6.15 19.67 -16.22
C GLY A 232 -7.50 19.69 -15.48
N PHE A 233 -8.55 20.12 -16.14
CA PHE A 233 -9.91 20.11 -15.58
C PHE A 233 -10.77 19.07 -16.28
N HIS A 234 -10.93 17.91 -15.65
CA HIS A 234 -11.65 16.74 -16.19
C HIS A 234 -12.77 16.29 -15.23
N PRO A 235 -13.98 16.92 -15.27
CA PRO A 235 -15.06 16.59 -14.34
C PRO A 235 -15.50 15.12 -14.34
N ALA A 236 -15.32 14.42 -15.47
CA ALA A 236 -15.61 12.99 -15.57
C ALA A 236 -14.74 12.13 -14.60
N GLU A 237 -13.54 12.57 -14.30
CA GLU A 237 -12.66 11.89 -13.34
C GLU A 237 -13.21 11.97 -11.90
N VAL A 238 -13.96 13.03 -11.55
CA VAL A 238 -14.66 13.12 -10.27
C VAL A 238 -15.77 12.08 -10.18
N LEU A 239 -16.51 11.85 -11.26
CA LEU A 239 -17.53 10.79 -11.30
C LEU A 239 -16.88 9.40 -11.18
N SER A 240 -15.73 9.20 -11.84
CA SER A 240 -14.94 7.98 -11.69
C SER A 240 -14.47 7.79 -10.24
N PHE A 241 -13.96 8.84 -9.60
CA PHE A 241 -13.58 8.84 -8.18
C PHE A 241 -14.74 8.41 -7.28
N LEU A 242 -15.89 9.07 -7.39
CA LEU A 242 -17.08 8.75 -6.59
C LEU A 242 -17.61 7.33 -6.88
N GLY A 243 -17.61 6.91 -8.15
CA GLY A 243 -18.02 5.56 -8.55
C GLY A 243 -17.11 4.46 -7.98
N GLN A 244 -15.79 4.68 -7.96
CA GLN A 244 -14.84 3.78 -7.34
C GLN A 244 -15.08 3.67 -5.82
N HIS A 245 -15.36 4.78 -5.13
CA HIS A 245 -15.68 4.78 -3.69
C HIS A 245 -16.99 4.06 -3.40
N PHE A 246 -18.01 4.28 -4.21
CA PHE A 246 -19.29 3.60 -4.10
C PHE A 246 -19.14 2.07 -4.09
N LEU A 247 -18.25 1.52 -4.91
CA LEU A 247 -17.94 0.09 -4.95
C LEU A 247 -17.00 -0.34 -3.81
N ALA A 248 -15.94 0.41 -3.55
CA ALA A 248 -14.91 0.05 -2.58
C ALA A 248 -15.41 0.06 -1.12
N TYR A 249 -16.39 0.93 -0.81
CA TYR A 249 -16.99 1.04 0.52
C TYR A 249 -18.32 0.31 0.66
N SER A 250 -18.78 -0.40 -0.33
CA SER A 250 -20.13 -0.96 -0.48
C SER A 250 -21.19 0.14 -0.70
N PRO A 251 -22.11 -0.03 -1.68
CA PRO A 251 -23.08 1.00 -2.05
C PRO A 251 -23.89 1.58 -0.89
N PHE A 252 -24.47 0.70 -0.08
CA PHE A 252 -25.34 1.14 1.02
C PHE A 252 -24.56 1.80 2.17
N LEU A 253 -23.36 1.26 2.48
CA LEU A 253 -22.50 1.87 3.50
C LEU A 253 -21.98 3.23 3.05
N PHE A 254 -21.59 3.37 1.78
CA PHE A 254 -21.12 4.65 1.22
C PHE A 254 -22.23 5.70 1.22
N LEU A 255 -23.45 5.35 0.79
CA LEU A 255 -24.59 6.27 0.80
C LEU A 255 -24.98 6.67 2.24
N ALA A 256 -25.01 5.70 3.16
CA ALA A 256 -25.28 5.99 4.57
C ALA A 256 -24.22 6.90 5.18
N LEU A 257 -22.96 6.68 4.85
CA LEU A 257 -21.83 7.52 5.28
C LEU A 257 -21.96 8.94 4.70
N ALA A 258 -22.12 9.06 3.39
CA ALA A 258 -22.25 10.36 2.73
C ALA A 258 -23.42 11.17 3.28
N TRP A 259 -24.58 10.53 3.46
CA TRP A 259 -25.75 11.18 4.06
C TRP A 259 -25.50 11.61 5.50
N GLY A 260 -24.89 10.73 6.32
CA GLY A 260 -24.54 11.05 7.71
C GLY A 260 -23.62 12.26 7.84
N VAL A 261 -22.61 12.36 6.95
CA VAL A 261 -21.67 13.49 6.88
C VAL A 261 -22.40 14.77 6.48
N ILE A 262 -23.16 14.76 5.38
CA ILE A 262 -23.90 15.92 4.86
C ILE A 262 -24.91 16.43 5.91
N ALA A 263 -25.69 15.54 6.48
CA ALA A 263 -26.71 15.89 7.46
C ALA A 263 -26.11 16.44 8.78
N SER A 264 -24.89 16.00 9.13
CA SER A 264 -24.17 16.49 10.30
C SER A 264 -23.57 17.88 10.12
N TRP A 265 -23.47 18.39 8.88
CA TRP A 265 -22.88 19.71 8.59
C TRP A 265 -23.49 20.84 9.39
N ARG A 266 -24.82 20.87 9.56
CA ARG A 266 -25.53 21.88 10.33
C ARG A 266 -25.17 21.89 11.82
N ARG A 267 -24.62 20.78 12.35
CA ARG A 267 -24.25 20.63 13.76
C ARG A 267 -22.75 20.90 14.03
N VAL A 268 -21.94 21.17 12.99
CA VAL A 268 -20.48 21.35 13.12
C VAL A 268 -20.12 22.45 14.11
N ASN A 269 -20.80 23.59 14.05
CA ASN A 269 -20.53 24.71 14.96
C ASN A 269 -21.23 24.60 16.31
N GLN A 270 -22.10 23.62 16.50
CA GLN A 270 -22.91 23.43 17.72
C GLN A 270 -22.34 22.35 18.63
N GLN A 271 -21.70 21.33 18.04
CA GLN A 271 -21.22 20.16 18.78
C GLN A 271 -19.74 19.92 18.48
N PHE A 272 -18.90 20.02 19.49
CA PHE A 272 -17.46 19.82 19.35
C PHE A 272 -17.09 18.45 18.76
N LYS A 273 -17.80 17.37 19.13
CA LYS A 273 -17.57 16.03 18.56
C LYS A 273 -17.78 16.02 17.05
N VAL A 274 -18.83 16.70 16.58
CA VAL A 274 -19.15 16.80 15.15
C VAL A 274 -18.08 17.61 14.42
N LEU A 275 -17.68 18.75 14.99
CA LEU A 275 -16.59 19.58 14.46
C LEU A 275 -15.30 18.76 14.34
N PHE A 276 -14.91 18.08 15.41
CA PHE A 276 -13.69 17.28 15.46
C PHE A 276 -13.69 16.21 14.36
N LEU A 277 -14.73 15.36 14.32
CA LEU A 277 -14.82 14.25 13.35
C LEU A 277 -14.90 14.75 11.91
N MET A 278 -15.63 15.84 11.66
CA MET A 278 -15.73 16.46 10.34
C MET A 278 -14.36 16.90 9.82
N TRP A 279 -13.60 17.63 10.66
CA TRP A 279 -12.30 18.17 10.24
C TRP A 279 -11.17 17.13 10.23
N PHE A 280 -11.34 15.94 10.81
CA PHE A 280 -10.43 14.82 10.61
C PHE A 280 -10.71 14.01 9.33
N GLY A 281 -11.86 14.21 8.68
CA GLY A 281 -12.15 13.64 7.37
C GLY A 281 -11.98 14.62 6.22
N LEU A 282 -12.49 15.85 6.38
CA LEU A 282 -12.69 16.79 5.27
C LEU A 282 -11.40 17.23 4.56
N PRO A 283 -10.28 17.58 5.22
CA PRO A 283 -9.07 18.01 4.53
C PRO A 283 -8.51 16.94 3.58
N VAL A 284 -8.45 15.69 4.02
CA VAL A 284 -7.96 14.58 3.18
C VAL A 284 -8.91 14.32 2.02
N PHE A 285 -10.21 14.25 2.30
CA PHE A 285 -11.21 14.02 1.26
C PHE A 285 -11.20 15.12 0.20
N LEU A 286 -11.18 16.40 0.61
CA LEU A 286 -11.14 17.52 -0.30
C LEU A 286 -9.83 17.56 -1.12
N PHE A 287 -8.70 17.24 -0.51
CA PHE A 287 -7.43 17.16 -1.22
C PHE A 287 -7.51 16.18 -2.39
N TYR A 288 -8.01 14.96 -2.17
CA TYR A 288 -8.11 13.96 -3.22
C TYR A 288 -9.30 14.20 -4.18
N LEU A 289 -10.39 14.79 -3.70
CA LEU A 289 -11.48 15.23 -4.57
C LEU A 289 -11.02 16.30 -5.57
N LEU A 290 -10.25 17.30 -5.10
CA LEU A 290 -9.68 18.33 -5.94
C LEU A 290 -8.62 17.76 -6.90
N LEU A 291 -7.77 16.86 -6.43
CA LEU A 291 -6.82 16.14 -7.28
C LEU A 291 -7.56 15.35 -8.37
N SER A 292 -8.73 14.80 -8.06
CA SER A 292 -9.56 14.03 -8.99
C SER A 292 -10.21 14.87 -10.07
N LEU A 293 -10.17 16.19 -9.99
CA LEU A 293 -10.49 17.05 -11.13
C LEU A 293 -9.46 16.91 -12.27
N ASN A 294 -8.23 16.51 -11.94
CA ASN A 294 -7.18 16.24 -12.94
C ASN A 294 -7.14 14.75 -13.32
N LYS A 295 -7.15 13.87 -12.33
CA LYS A 295 -7.13 12.42 -12.49
C LYS A 295 -7.75 11.75 -11.28
N ALA A 296 -8.67 10.81 -11.49
CA ALA A 296 -9.35 10.09 -10.42
C ALA A 296 -8.35 9.42 -9.46
N ALA A 297 -8.41 9.80 -8.19
CA ALA A 297 -7.63 9.16 -7.15
C ALA A 297 -8.22 7.78 -6.81
N ALA A 298 -7.36 6.82 -6.50
CA ALA A 298 -7.80 5.51 -6.08
C ALA A 298 -8.42 5.55 -4.66
N PRO A 299 -9.45 4.72 -4.35
CA PRO A 299 -10.18 4.76 -3.08
C PRO A 299 -9.34 4.52 -1.81
N ASN A 300 -8.17 3.90 -1.93
CA ASN A 300 -7.24 3.72 -0.81
C ASN A 300 -6.38 4.96 -0.53
N TRP A 301 -6.40 5.98 -1.42
CA TRP A 301 -5.57 7.17 -1.21
C TRP A 301 -6.15 8.06 -0.12
N ASP A 302 -7.45 8.24 -0.08
CA ASP A 302 -8.18 9.05 0.89
C ASP A 302 -8.88 8.22 1.98
N GLY A 303 -8.60 6.93 2.07
CA GLY A 303 -9.17 6.01 3.07
C GLY A 303 -9.11 6.51 4.51
N LEU A 304 -8.13 7.36 4.83
CA LEU A 304 -7.96 8.01 6.13
C LEU A 304 -9.13 8.95 6.50
N ALA A 305 -9.71 9.64 5.51
CA ALA A 305 -10.86 10.52 5.70
C ALA A 305 -12.07 9.76 6.27
N PHE A 306 -12.23 8.52 5.84
CA PHE A 306 -13.38 7.69 6.17
C PHE A 306 -13.38 7.18 7.63
N LEU A 307 -12.28 7.32 8.37
CA LEU A 307 -12.25 7.06 9.81
C LEU A 307 -13.03 8.13 10.59
N GLY A 308 -12.77 9.41 10.32
CA GLY A 308 -13.54 10.52 10.89
C GLY A 308 -14.99 10.52 10.42
N PHE A 309 -15.21 10.38 9.13
CA PHE A 309 -16.55 10.33 8.54
C PHE A 309 -17.37 9.11 9.00
N GLY A 310 -16.71 7.95 9.17
CA GLY A 310 -17.37 6.74 9.67
C GLY A 310 -17.88 6.91 11.10
N LEU A 311 -17.07 7.46 12.01
CA LEU A 311 -17.50 7.79 13.37
C LEU A 311 -18.63 8.83 13.38
N LEU A 312 -18.55 9.84 12.49
CA LEU A 312 -19.60 10.85 12.35
C LEU A 312 -20.92 10.25 11.84
N ALA A 313 -20.84 9.35 10.86
CA ALA A 313 -22.01 8.63 10.35
C ALA A 313 -22.64 7.73 11.43
N ILE A 314 -21.82 7.01 12.21
CA ILE A 314 -22.30 6.22 13.37
C ILE A 314 -23.03 7.12 14.36
N HIS A 315 -22.50 8.30 14.69
CA HIS A 315 -23.16 9.26 15.58
C HIS A 315 -24.52 9.70 15.03
N PHE A 316 -24.59 10.04 13.74
CA PHE A 316 -25.83 10.48 13.10
C PHE A 316 -26.90 9.38 13.05
N TRP A 317 -26.51 8.17 12.64
CA TRP A 317 -27.44 7.06 12.46
C TRP A 317 -27.86 6.41 13.76
N TRP A 318 -26.99 6.41 14.78
CA TRP A 318 -27.27 5.81 16.07
C TRP A 318 -28.58 6.35 16.66
N GLU A 319 -28.75 7.66 16.75
CA GLU A 319 -29.94 8.32 17.27
C GLU A 319 -31.22 7.92 16.49
N LYS A 320 -31.09 7.64 15.20
CA LYS A 320 -32.21 7.30 14.30
C LYS A 320 -32.55 5.81 14.32
N LEU A 321 -31.56 4.95 14.45
CA LEU A 321 -31.73 3.50 14.50
C LEU A 321 -32.46 3.07 15.79
N GLU A 322 -32.33 3.82 16.88
CA GLU A 322 -33.08 3.57 18.09
C GLU A 322 -34.58 3.81 17.88
N ALA A 323 -34.96 4.73 17.01
CA ALA A 323 -36.34 5.17 16.80
C ALA A 323 -37.15 4.39 15.74
N GLY A 324 -36.49 3.60 14.83
CA GLY A 324 -37.18 3.02 13.68
C GLY A 324 -36.78 1.58 13.30
N VAL A 325 -37.76 0.66 13.20
CA VAL A 325 -37.53 -0.73 12.76
C VAL A 325 -37.04 -0.81 11.30
N THR A 326 -37.63 -0.01 10.41
CA THR A 326 -37.25 0.03 8.98
C THR A 326 -35.78 0.42 8.80
N LEU A 327 -35.30 1.41 9.56
CA LEU A 327 -33.90 1.83 9.51
C LEU A 327 -32.95 0.73 10.03
N ARG A 328 -33.36 -0.02 11.06
CA ARG A 328 -32.58 -1.17 11.55
C ARG A 328 -32.46 -2.27 10.50
N LEU A 329 -33.55 -2.58 9.80
CA LEU A 329 -33.53 -3.53 8.68
C LEU A 329 -32.62 -3.04 7.56
N GLY A 330 -32.68 -1.75 7.20
CA GLY A 330 -31.77 -1.14 6.23
C GLY A 330 -30.30 -1.25 6.63
N ALA A 331 -29.97 -1.03 7.89
CA ALA A 331 -28.62 -1.20 8.42
C ALA A 331 -28.15 -2.66 8.36
N VAL A 332 -29.01 -3.63 8.69
CA VAL A 332 -28.69 -5.07 8.55
C VAL A 332 -28.42 -5.41 7.09
N VAL A 333 -29.26 -4.95 6.15
CA VAL A 333 -29.04 -5.16 4.71
C VAL A 333 -27.70 -4.56 4.26
N ALA A 334 -27.39 -3.33 4.69
CA ALA A 334 -26.11 -2.68 4.34
C ALA A 334 -24.90 -3.48 4.85
N ILE A 335 -24.98 -4.03 6.08
CA ILE A 335 -23.94 -4.90 6.65
C ILE A 335 -23.81 -6.21 5.87
N LEU A 336 -24.91 -6.88 5.56
CA LEU A 336 -24.89 -8.12 4.81
C LEU A 336 -24.32 -7.92 3.39
N VAL A 337 -24.72 -6.86 2.70
CA VAL A 337 -24.15 -6.52 1.38
C VAL A 337 -22.66 -6.20 1.50
N GLY A 338 -22.26 -5.39 2.49
CA GLY A 338 -20.85 -5.08 2.73
C GLY A 338 -20.02 -6.33 3.02
N LEU A 339 -20.52 -7.23 3.86
CA LEU A 339 -19.88 -8.50 4.17
C LEU A 339 -19.74 -9.39 2.92
N THR A 340 -20.82 -9.54 2.14
CA THR A 340 -20.79 -10.31 0.89
C THR A 340 -19.77 -9.74 -0.08
N MET A 341 -19.76 -8.42 -0.28
CA MET A 341 -18.78 -7.76 -1.14
C MET A 341 -17.36 -7.93 -0.62
N SER A 342 -17.15 -7.88 0.70
CA SER A 342 -15.84 -8.10 1.34
C SER A 342 -15.32 -9.52 1.10
N VAL A 343 -16.18 -10.53 1.24
CA VAL A 343 -15.82 -11.92 0.98
C VAL A 343 -15.48 -12.13 -0.50
N VAL A 344 -16.32 -11.61 -1.41
CA VAL A 344 -16.08 -11.68 -2.86
C VAL A 344 -14.80 -10.94 -3.27
N ALA A 345 -14.50 -9.81 -2.64
CA ALA A 345 -13.29 -9.04 -2.96
C ALA A 345 -11.99 -9.76 -2.53
N LEU A 346 -12.05 -10.55 -1.46
CA LEU A 346 -10.91 -11.38 -1.01
C LEU A 346 -10.75 -12.63 -1.86
N ASP A 347 -11.86 -13.30 -2.20
CA ASP A 347 -11.84 -14.51 -3.01
C ASP A 347 -13.08 -14.58 -3.91
N THR A 348 -12.90 -14.30 -5.18
CA THR A 348 -13.95 -14.37 -6.20
C THR A 348 -14.43 -15.78 -6.49
N ASP A 349 -13.71 -16.83 -6.04
CA ASP A 349 -14.14 -18.22 -6.23
C ASP A 349 -15.44 -18.55 -5.50
N VAL A 350 -15.79 -17.79 -4.46
CA VAL A 350 -17.07 -17.88 -3.80
C VAL A 350 -18.23 -17.70 -4.79
N LEU A 351 -18.07 -16.86 -5.81
CA LEU A 351 -19.09 -16.67 -6.86
C LEU A 351 -19.25 -17.88 -7.77
N ARG A 352 -18.22 -18.73 -7.89
CA ARG A 352 -18.30 -19.99 -8.68
C ARG A 352 -19.23 -21.00 -8.04
N VAL A 353 -19.30 -21.03 -6.71
CA VAL A 353 -20.26 -21.84 -5.98
C VAL A 353 -21.70 -21.44 -6.34
N ALA A 354 -21.91 -20.14 -6.63
CA ALA A 354 -23.19 -19.60 -7.13
C ALA A 354 -23.35 -19.71 -8.67
N GLY A 355 -22.45 -20.42 -9.37
CA GLY A 355 -22.50 -20.62 -10.83
C GLY A 355 -21.97 -19.46 -11.67
N TYR A 356 -21.41 -18.40 -11.06
CA TYR A 356 -20.87 -17.26 -11.79
C TYR A 356 -19.39 -17.47 -12.15
N GLN A 357 -19.01 -17.18 -13.38
CA GLN A 357 -17.62 -17.22 -13.85
C GLN A 357 -17.26 -15.91 -14.55
N PHE A 358 -16.12 -15.32 -14.18
CA PHE A 358 -15.60 -14.14 -14.86
C PHE A 358 -15.21 -14.48 -16.31
N LYS A 359 -15.81 -13.81 -17.27
CA LYS A 359 -15.53 -14.03 -18.71
C LYS A 359 -14.22 -13.38 -19.18
N ARG A 360 -13.79 -12.32 -18.53
CA ARG A 360 -12.55 -11.58 -18.88
C ARG A 360 -11.51 -11.70 -17.77
N SER A 361 -11.18 -10.63 -17.06
CA SER A 361 -10.24 -10.62 -15.94
C SER A 361 -10.98 -10.83 -14.61
N ASP A 362 -10.44 -11.72 -13.79
CA ASP A 362 -10.88 -11.93 -12.43
C ASP A 362 -10.01 -11.07 -11.49
N PRO A 363 -10.57 -10.19 -10.64
CA PRO A 363 -9.78 -9.37 -9.72
C PRO A 363 -8.85 -10.17 -8.80
N SER A 364 -9.23 -11.40 -8.42
CA SER A 364 -8.41 -12.27 -7.56
C SER A 364 -7.19 -12.87 -8.29
N ASP A 365 -7.14 -12.82 -9.62
CA ASP A 365 -5.98 -13.28 -10.41
C ASP A 365 -4.72 -12.45 -10.10
N ARG A 366 -4.85 -11.26 -9.49
CA ARG A 366 -3.70 -10.47 -9.01
C ARG A 366 -2.85 -11.23 -7.99
N MET A 367 -3.48 -12.06 -7.15
CA MET A 367 -2.83 -12.84 -6.09
C MET A 367 -2.72 -14.32 -6.45
N ARG A 368 -2.66 -14.67 -7.73
CA ARG A 368 -2.66 -16.08 -8.15
C ARG A 368 -1.78 -16.32 -9.36
N GLY A 369 -1.16 -17.53 -9.38
CA GLY A 369 -0.36 -18.01 -10.51
C GLY A 369 1.06 -17.44 -10.60
N TRP A 370 1.49 -16.57 -9.71
CA TRP A 370 2.84 -16.03 -9.70
C TRP A 370 3.88 -17.09 -9.35
N LYS A 371 3.64 -17.85 -8.29
CA LYS A 371 4.49 -18.95 -7.84
C LYS A 371 4.63 -20.03 -8.92
N SER A 372 3.51 -20.40 -9.55
CA SER A 372 3.49 -21.41 -10.62
C SER A 372 4.22 -20.94 -11.88
N ALA A 373 3.98 -19.69 -12.30
CA ALA A 373 4.67 -19.10 -13.46
C ALA A 373 6.19 -19.00 -13.22
N THR A 374 6.59 -18.58 -12.02
CA THR A 374 8.01 -18.47 -11.65
C THR A 374 8.68 -19.85 -11.57
N GLY A 375 7.98 -20.87 -11.06
CA GLY A 375 8.49 -22.26 -11.07
C GLY A 375 8.69 -22.80 -12.48
N ALA A 376 7.77 -22.51 -13.40
CA ALA A 376 7.92 -22.89 -14.82
C ALA A 376 9.08 -22.13 -15.49
N LEU A 377 9.25 -20.84 -15.17
CA LEU A 377 10.39 -20.05 -15.65
C LEU A 377 11.73 -20.63 -15.17
N GLU A 378 11.82 -21.00 -13.90
CA GLU A 378 13.03 -21.59 -13.34
C GLU A 378 13.38 -22.93 -13.99
N LYS A 379 12.38 -23.78 -14.26
CA LYS A 379 12.57 -25.02 -15.00
C LYS A 379 13.11 -24.72 -16.40
N MET A 380 12.46 -23.82 -17.14
CA MET A 380 12.89 -23.41 -18.49
C MET A 380 14.34 -22.86 -18.47
N ARG A 381 14.69 -22.03 -17.49
CA ARG A 381 16.05 -21.51 -17.31
C ARG A 381 17.07 -22.62 -17.13
N ASN A 382 16.80 -23.57 -16.23
CA ASN A 382 17.70 -24.69 -15.94
C ASN A 382 17.88 -25.61 -17.17
N ASP A 383 16.82 -25.89 -17.93
CA ASP A 383 16.87 -26.69 -19.14
C ASP A 383 17.77 -26.00 -20.21
N LEU A 384 17.61 -24.69 -20.40
CA LEU A 384 18.42 -23.90 -21.33
C LEU A 384 19.88 -23.77 -20.86
N GLU A 385 20.14 -23.56 -19.57
CA GLU A 385 21.49 -23.53 -18.99
C GLU A 385 22.22 -24.87 -19.19
N THR A 386 21.51 -25.98 -19.00
CA THR A 386 22.04 -27.33 -19.24
C THR A 386 22.35 -27.53 -20.72
N LYS A 387 21.46 -27.10 -21.62
CA LYS A 387 21.64 -27.21 -23.08
C LYS A 387 22.81 -26.39 -23.59
N PHE A 388 23.02 -25.19 -23.06
CA PHE A 388 24.05 -24.27 -23.59
C PHE A 388 25.34 -24.26 -22.76
N GLY A 389 25.38 -24.89 -21.59
CA GLY A 389 26.51 -24.88 -20.67
C GLY A 389 26.84 -23.50 -20.10
N LYS A 390 25.86 -22.55 -20.09
CA LYS A 390 26.05 -21.16 -19.68
C LYS A 390 24.97 -20.75 -18.70
N LYS A 391 25.32 -19.91 -17.71
CA LYS A 391 24.37 -19.29 -16.77
C LYS A 391 23.61 -18.13 -17.42
N LEU A 392 22.32 -18.08 -17.18
CA LEU A 392 21.42 -17.06 -17.70
C LEU A 392 20.95 -16.15 -16.54
N PHE A 393 21.00 -14.83 -16.73
CA PHE A 393 20.35 -13.90 -15.81
C PHE A 393 18.94 -13.52 -16.29
N LEU A 394 18.11 -12.98 -15.38
CA LEU A 394 16.70 -12.74 -15.67
C LEU A 394 16.41 -11.25 -15.76
N ILE A 395 15.67 -10.85 -16.80
CA ILE A 395 15.17 -9.49 -17.00
C ILE A 395 13.66 -9.58 -17.21
N ALA A 396 12.87 -8.94 -16.38
CA ALA A 396 11.42 -8.85 -16.52
C ALA A 396 11.02 -7.48 -17.07
N ASP A 397 10.03 -7.43 -17.95
CA ASP A 397 9.60 -6.20 -18.65
C ASP A 397 9.00 -5.12 -17.73
N ALA A 398 8.67 -5.45 -16.47
CA ALA A 398 8.10 -4.52 -15.53
C ALA A 398 8.40 -4.91 -14.07
N ARG A 399 8.35 -3.91 -13.16
CA ARG A 399 8.68 -4.07 -11.73
C ARG A 399 7.79 -5.11 -11.02
N ASP A 400 6.53 -5.24 -11.40
CA ASP A 400 5.60 -6.21 -10.82
C ASP A 400 6.11 -7.64 -11.03
N ARG A 401 6.45 -8.01 -12.27
CA ARG A 401 7.03 -9.32 -12.58
C ARG A 401 8.40 -9.52 -11.97
N ALA A 402 9.28 -8.51 -12.05
CA ALA A 402 10.60 -8.59 -11.43
C ALA A 402 10.50 -8.84 -9.92
N SER A 403 9.58 -8.19 -9.23
CA SER A 403 9.38 -8.36 -7.78
C SER A 403 8.85 -9.74 -7.44
N GLU A 404 7.86 -10.24 -8.16
CA GLU A 404 7.26 -11.56 -7.95
C GLU A 404 8.26 -12.69 -8.27
N ILE A 405 8.97 -12.59 -9.40
CA ILE A 405 10.03 -13.53 -9.75
C ILE A 405 11.10 -13.52 -8.66
N SER A 406 11.52 -12.34 -8.20
CA SER A 406 12.54 -12.20 -7.14
C SER A 406 12.08 -12.84 -5.82
N PHE A 407 10.81 -12.69 -5.43
CA PHE A 407 10.29 -13.30 -4.23
C PHE A 407 10.28 -14.83 -4.31
N TYR A 408 9.78 -15.41 -5.40
CA TYR A 408 9.64 -16.86 -5.53
C TYR A 408 10.95 -17.57 -5.94
N LEU A 409 11.99 -16.84 -6.39
CA LEU A 409 13.32 -17.37 -6.70
C LEU A 409 14.42 -16.98 -5.72
N ARG A 410 14.13 -16.27 -4.63
CA ARG A 410 15.13 -15.69 -3.71
C ARG A 410 16.19 -16.67 -3.20
N ASP A 411 15.80 -17.94 -2.99
CA ASP A 411 16.72 -18.99 -2.47
C ASP A 411 17.45 -19.74 -3.57
N LYS A 412 17.24 -19.38 -4.83
CA LYS A 412 17.79 -20.12 -5.99
C LYS A 412 19.12 -19.54 -6.45
N ARG A 413 19.12 -18.24 -6.82
CA ARG A 413 20.32 -17.58 -7.31
C ARG A 413 20.18 -16.06 -7.28
N VAL A 414 21.26 -15.40 -6.88
CA VAL A 414 21.50 -13.97 -7.09
C VAL A 414 22.84 -13.79 -7.77
N GLU A 415 23.01 -12.73 -8.58
CA GLU A 415 24.21 -12.48 -9.37
C GLU A 415 25.35 -11.84 -8.55
N GLY A 416 25.03 -11.26 -7.40
CA GLY A 416 26.01 -10.65 -6.48
C GLY A 416 25.35 -10.13 -5.21
N PRO A 417 26.12 -9.60 -4.27
CA PRO A 417 25.60 -8.99 -3.05
C PRO A 417 24.62 -7.88 -3.36
N SER A 418 23.44 -7.92 -2.76
CA SER A 418 22.35 -6.96 -2.94
C SER A 418 21.74 -6.90 -4.35
N HIS A 419 22.17 -7.73 -5.31
CA HIS A 419 21.51 -7.84 -6.61
C HIS A 419 20.12 -8.47 -6.46
N PRO A 420 19.11 -7.98 -7.22
CA PRO A 420 17.82 -8.65 -7.29
C PRO A 420 17.94 -9.96 -8.08
N PRO A 421 17.17 -11.01 -7.74
CA PRO A 421 17.13 -12.25 -8.55
C PRO A 421 16.64 -12.06 -9.99
N ALA A 422 15.84 -11.01 -10.24
CA ALA A 422 15.42 -10.60 -11.58
C ALA A 422 15.52 -9.08 -11.70
N TYR A 423 16.08 -8.63 -12.82
CA TYR A 423 16.24 -7.21 -13.17
C TYR A 423 15.02 -6.69 -13.95
N ILE A 424 14.98 -5.38 -14.15
CA ILE A 424 14.10 -4.72 -15.12
C ILE A 424 14.96 -4.14 -16.25
N PRO A 425 14.38 -3.84 -17.46
CA PRO A 425 15.08 -3.07 -18.48
C PRO A 425 15.45 -1.70 -17.92
N GLU A 426 16.70 -1.35 -18.10
CA GLU A 426 17.22 -0.10 -17.55
C GLU A 426 16.84 1.09 -18.43
N SER A 427 16.78 2.26 -17.81
CA SER A 427 16.57 3.54 -18.49
C SER A 427 17.41 4.62 -17.82
N GLN A 428 17.64 5.74 -18.53
CA GLN A 428 18.28 6.93 -17.94
C GLN A 428 17.42 7.54 -16.82
N ASP A 429 16.09 7.43 -16.93
CA ASP A 429 15.17 7.93 -15.94
C ASP A 429 15.04 6.98 -14.74
N MET A 430 15.00 7.54 -13.55
CA MET A 430 14.68 6.81 -12.32
C MET A 430 13.18 6.55 -12.25
N VAL A 431 12.75 5.39 -12.75
CA VAL A 431 11.32 5.08 -12.92
C VAL A 431 10.70 4.35 -11.73
N ASN A 432 11.50 3.65 -10.92
CA ASN A 432 11.05 2.93 -9.72
C ASN A 432 12.23 2.56 -8.82
N GLN A 433 11.97 1.79 -7.73
CA GLN A 433 13.01 1.42 -6.76
C GLN A 433 14.13 0.55 -7.33
N PHE A 434 13.92 -0.21 -8.41
CA PHE A 434 14.99 -1.00 -9.04
C PHE A 434 16.12 -0.11 -9.55
N SER A 435 15.84 1.14 -9.93
CA SER A 435 16.86 2.09 -10.37
C SER A 435 17.88 2.48 -9.29
N PHE A 436 17.64 2.10 -8.02
CA PHE A 436 18.53 2.36 -6.87
C PHE A 436 19.20 1.10 -6.31
N TRP A 437 19.01 -0.02 -6.98
CA TRP A 437 19.66 -1.28 -6.62
C TRP A 437 20.73 -1.62 -7.65
N PRO A 438 21.66 -2.55 -7.33
CA PRO A 438 22.63 -3.00 -8.31
C PRO A 438 21.97 -3.46 -9.61
N ARG A 439 22.44 -2.94 -10.73
CA ARG A 439 21.90 -3.14 -12.06
C ARG A 439 22.89 -3.96 -12.90
N TYR A 440 22.41 -4.64 -13.94
CA TYR A 440 23.28 -5.40 -14.83
C TYR A 440 24.02 -4.52 -15.82
N ASP A 441 23.55 -3.31 -16.10
CA ASP A 441 24.19 -2.35 -17.02
C ASP A 441 25.21 -1.42 -16.32
N GLU A 442 25.10 -1.23 -14.99
CA GLU A 442 26.01 -0.40 -14.19
C GLU A 442 26.99 -1.22 -13.32
N PHE A 443 26.89 -2.55 -13.37
CA PHE A 443 27.76 -3.39 -12.56
C PHE A 443 29.16 -3.41 -13.15
N VAL A 444 30.10 -2.81 -12.42
CA VAL A 444 31.50 -2.69 -12.81
C VAL A 444 32.39 -3.36 -11.76
N GLU A 445 33.14 -4.41 -12.14
CA GLU A 445 34.18 -4.98 -11.32
C GLU A 445 35.54 -4.34 -11.65
N LEU A 446 36.36 -4.14 -10.60
CA LEU A 446 37.73 -3.72 -10.81
C LEU A 446 38.53 -4.74 -11.61
N ILE A 447 39.33 -4.27 -12.57
CA ILE A 447 40.33 -5.09 -13.22
C ILE A 447 41.32 -5.59 -12.14
N PRO A 448 41.57 -6.90 -12.04
CA PRO A 448 42.52 -7.42 -11.06
C PRO A 448 43.88 -6.74 -11.15
N GLY A 449 44.36 -6.17 -10.02
CA GLY A 449 45.66 -5.50 -9.94
C GLY A 449 45.60 -3.96 -10.08
N MET A 450 44.43 -3.36 -10.38
CA MET A 450 44.31 -1.90 -10.33
C MET A 450 44.03 -1.41 -8.88
N PRO A 451 44.69 -0.34 -8.42
CA PRO A 451 44.42 0.27 -7.13
C PRO A 451 43.00 0.83 -7.12
N ARG A 452 42.30 0.67 -6.01
CA ARG A 452 40.97 1.29 -5.80
C ARG A 452 41.13 2.80 -5.63
N PRO A 453 40.50 3.65 -6.49
CA PRO A 453 40.43 5.09 -6.25
C PRO A 453 39.63 5.34 -4.95
N GLU A 454 40.19 6.07 -4.01
CA GLU A 454 39.46 6.49 -2.81
C GLU A 454 38.41 7.54 -3.24
N GLY A 455 37.12 7.21 -3.06
CA GLY A 455 36.02 8.17 -3.17
C GLY A 455 35.43 8.36 -4.57
N GLU A 456 35.85 7.63 -5.60
CA GLU A 456 35.29 7.71 -6.95
C GLU A 456 34.32 6.56 -7.28
N THR A 457 33.22 6.91 -7.95
CA THR A 457 32.34 5.95 -8.60
C THR A 457 33.09 5.32 -9.78
N TYR A 458 33.10 3.98 -9.86
CA TYR A 458 33.80 3.28 -10.94
C TYR A 458 33.26 3.72 -12.30
N THR A 459 34.16 4.15 -13.18
CA THR A 459 33.88 4.46 -14.58
C THR A 459 34.21 3.27 -15.47
N GLU A 460 33.65 3.21 -16.68
CA GLU A 460 33.95 2.17 -17.69
C GLU A 460 35.45 2.03 -17.98
N GLU A 461 36.25 3.07 -17.73
CA GLU A 461 37.70 3.07 -17.94
C GLU A 461 38.47 2.21 -16.92
N ASN A 462 37.92 1.98 -15.74
CA ASN A 462 38.62 1.35 -14.60
C ASN A 462 38.05 -0.03 -14.21
N GLY A 463 37.04 -0.55 -14.93
CA GLY A 463 36.42 -1.80 -14.53
C GLY A 463 35.79 -2.56 -15.70
N ILE A 464 35.39 -3.80 -15.42
CA ILE A 464 34.72 -4.70 -16.36
C ILE A 464 33.29 -4.92 -15.85
N ASN A 465 32.29 -4.71 -16.72
CA ASN A 465 30.95 -5.15 -16.44
C ASN A 465 30.86 -6.68 -16.64
N PRO A 466 30.63 -7.48 -15.55
CA PRO A 466 30.65 -8.94 -15.64
C PRO A 466 29.44 -9.52 -16.38
N PHE A 467 28.47 -8.70 -16.76
CA PHE A 467 27.31 -9.11 -17.55
C PHE A 467 27.61 -9.05 -19.06
N VAL A 468 28.62 -8.28 -19.51
CA VAL A 468 29.03 -8.22 -20.93
C VAL A 468 29.42 -9.60 -21.39
N GLY A 469 28.90 -10.01 -22.54
CA GLY A 469 29.12 -11.35 -23.13
C GLY A 469 28.21 -12.45 -22.55
N ARG A 470 27.45 -12.19 -21.48
CA ARG A 470 26.52 -13.17 -20.93
C ARG A 470 25.18 -13.19 -21.67
N ASP A 471 24.49 -14.30 -21.51
CA ASP A 471 23.15 -14.52 -22.05
C ASP A 471 22.10 -14.27 -20.95
N ALA A 472 20.90 -13.79 -21.33
CA ALA A 472 19.78 -13.52 -20.42
C ALA A 472 18.48 -14.15 -20.93
N LEU A 473 17.53 -14.35 -20.01
CA LEU A 473 16.13 -14.54 -20.34
C LEU A 473 15.38 -13.24 -20.10
N PHE A 474 14.70 -12.74 -21.13
CA PHE A 474 13.79 -11.60 -21.03
C PHE A 474 12.36 -12.10 -20.96
N ILE A 475 11.62 -11.71 -19.91
CA ILE A 475 10.28 -12.16 -19.61
C ILE A 475 9.30 -11.00 -19.83
N ARG A 476 8.28 -11.22 -20.66
CA ARG A 476 7.27 -10.23 -21.00
C ARG A 476 5.85 -10.76 -20.78
N ALA A 477 4.93 -9.88 -20.35
CA ALA A 477 3.51 -10.22 -20.20
C ALA A 477 2.81 -10.38 -21.57
N GLY A 478 1.92 -11.35 -21.62
CA GLY A 478 1.11 -11.67 -22.81
C GLY A 478 1.92 -12.32 -23.92
N GLU A 479 1.24 -12.60 -25.02
CA GLU A 479 1.84 -13.11 -26.25
C GLU A 479 2.36 -11.92 -27.07
N LYS A 480 3.65 -11.78 -27.18
CA LYS A 480 4.32 -10.72 -27.95
C LYS A 480 5.41 -11.34 -28.81
N GLU A 481 5.43 -11.01 -30.07
CA GLU A 481 6.39 -11.58 -31.02
C GLU A 481 7.82 -11.05 -30.88
N HIS A 482 7.98 -9.83 -30.30
CA HIS A 482 9.26 -9.15 -30.26
C HIS A 482 9.55 -8.53 -28.88
N VAL A 483 10.85 -8.48 -28.54
CA VAL A 483 11.34 -7.72 -27.38
C VAL A 483 11.30 -6.20 -27.65
N PRO A 484 11.30 -5.34 -26.61
CA PRO A 484 11.47 -3.89 -26.76
C PRO A 484 12.76 -3.53 -27.50
N HIS A 485 12.76 -2.34 -28.14
CA HIS A 485 13.90 -1.89 -28.95
C HIS A 485 15.22 -1.84 -28.15
N ASN A 486 15.19 -1.30 -26.94
CA ASN A 486 16.36 -1.19 -26.06
C ASN A 486 16.98 -2.58 -25.75
N ILE A 487 16.13 -3.56 -25.39
CA ILE A 487 16.61 -4.94 -25.15
C ILE A 487 17.19 -5.54 -26.44
N ARG A 488 16.55 -5.33 -27.59
CA ARG A 488 17.08 -5.82 -28.89
C ARG A 488 18.43 -5.20 -29.22
N ALA A 489 18.63 -3.92 -28.93
CA ALA A 489 19.88 -3.21 -29.17
C ALA A 489 21.00 -3.62 -28.20
N ALA A 490 20.65 -3.97 -26.95
CA ALA A 490 21.59 -4.36 -25.91
C ALA A 490 22.19 -5.75 -26.07
N PHE A 491 21.58 -6.63 -26.89
CA PHE A 491 22.03 -8.00 -27.10
C PHE A 491 22.39 -8.27 -28.58
N GLN A 492 23.28 -9.22 -28.82
CA GLN A 492 23.67 -9.59 -30.17
C GLN A 492 22.51 -10.19 -30.96
N SER A 493 21.70 -11.03 -30.30
CA SER A 493 20.49 -11.61 -30.88
C SER A 493 19.42 -11.86 -29.79
N THR A 494 18.18 -11.85 -30.23
CA THR A 494 17.02 -12.16 -29.36
C THR A 494 16.09 -13.13 -30.08
N GLU A 495 15.78 -14.25 -29.47
CA GLU A 495 14.89 -15.28 -30.04
C GLU A 495 13.83 -15.73 -29.02
N PRO A 496 12.56 -15.95 -29.42
CA PRO A 496 11.55 -16.51 -28.52
C PRO A 496 11.92 -17.98 -28.23
N VAL A 497 11.88 -18.36 -26.95
CA VAL A 497 12.17 -19.74 -26.50
C VAL A 497 10.96 -20.47 -25.97
N GLY A 498 9.87 -19.78 -25.73
CA GLY A 498 8.61 -20.39 -25.34
C GLY A 498 7.66 -19.44 -24.63
N THR A 499 6.48 -19.96 -24.36
CA THR A 499 5.43 -19.26 -23.61
C THR A 499 5.14 -20.04 -22.32
N ILE A 500 5.04 -19.34 -21.21
CA ILE A 500 4.61 -19.89 -19.93
C ILE A 500 3.17 -19.50 -19.71
N GLU A 501 2.29 -20.49 -19.62
CA GLU A 501 0.88 -20.27 -19.32
C GLU A 501 0.52 -20.90 -17.98
N VAL A 502 -0.17 -20.13 -17.16
CA VAL A 502 -0.78 -20.62 -15.92
C VAL A 502 -2.28 -20.57 -16.07
N SER A 503 -2.90 -21.73 -15.95
CA SER A 503 -4.35 -21.86 -16.06
C SER A 503 -4.98 -22.14 -14.69
N ARG A 504 -6.17 -21.57 -14.48
CA ARG A 504 -7.00 -21.81 -13.31
C ARG A 504 -8.43 -22.08 -13.76
N TYR A 505 -8.95 -23.23 -13.37
CA TYR A 505 -10.29 -23.69 -13.76
C TYR A 505 -10.53 -23.68 -15.30
N GLY A 506 -9.53 -24.12 -16.04
CA GLY A 506 -9.61 -24.17 -17.50
C GLY A 506 -9.43 -22.82 -18.22
N LYS A 507 -9.17 -21.74 -17.49
CA LYS A 507 -8.90 -20.40 -18.05
C LYS A 507 -7.45 -20.00 -17.79
N VAL A 508 -6.76 -19.51 -18.81
CA VAL A 508 -5.42 -18.93 -18.66
C VAL A 508 -5.54 -17.61 -17.89
N ILE A 509 -4.86 -17.52 -16.75
CA ILE A 509 -4.82 -16.33 -15.88
C ILE A 509 -3.52 -15.55 -16.01
N ARG A 510 -2.43 -16.20 -16.47
CA ARG A 510 -1.13 -15.59 -16.75
C ARG A 510 -0.53 -16.18 -18.01
N THR A 511 0.01 -15.31 -18.84
CA THR A 511 0.80 -15.66 -20.01
C THR A 511 2.08 -14.84 -19.99
N TRP A 512 3.22 -15.52 -20.02
CA TRP A 512 4.54 -14.90 -20.15
C TRP A 512 5.21 -15.43 -21.40
N GLN A 513 5.58 -14.52 -22.31
CA GLN A 513 6.48 -14.82 -23.41
C GLN A 513 7.91 -14.68 -22.92
N VAL A 514 8.73 -15.70 -23.18
CA VAL A 514 10.15 -15.74 -22.77
C VAL A 514 11.04 -15.69 -24.00
N PHE A 515 12.03 -14.83 -23.95
CA PHE A 515 13.04 -14.65 -25.02
C PHE A 515 14.41 -14.97 -24.47
N LEU A 516 15.22 -15.70 -25.24
CA LEU A 516 16.65 -15.85 -25.03
C LEU A 516 17.37 -14.67 -25.70
N CYS A 517 18.07 -13.89 -24.91
CA CYS A 517 18.87 -12.76 -25.33
C CYS A 517 20.34 -13.16 -25.21
N ARG A 518 21.08 -13.22 -26.34
CA ARG A 518 22.45 -13.72 -26.38
C ARG A 518 23.46 -12.58 -26.40
N ASN A 519 24.55 -12.77 -25.68
CA ASN A 519 25.74 -11.94 -25.71
C ASN A 519 25.39 -10.46 -25.44
N TYR A 520 25.13 -10.14 -24.16
CA TYR A 520 24.91 -8.78 -23.71
C TYR A 520 26.10 -7.89 -24.09
N ARG A 521 25.87 -6.76 -24.70
CA ARG A 521 26.90 -5.81 -25.12
C ARG A 521 26.95 -4.59 -24.21
N THR A 522 25.95 -3.80 -24.22
CA THR A 522 25.63 -2.70 -23.30
C THR A 522 24.25 -2.15 -23.68
N LEU A 523 23.51 -1.68 -22.73
CA LEU A 523 22.24 -1.04 -23.01
C LEU A 523 22.49 0.37 -23.55
N PRO A 524 22.04 0.70 -24.76
CA PRO A 524 22.13 2.07 -25.27
C PRO A 524 21.10 2.92 -24.51
N LEU A 525 21.55 3.77 -23.58
CA LEU A 525 20.75 4.69 -22.79
C LEU A 525 20.81 6.11 -23.36
#